data_006e6cb6611a14b5993bd6708a56b448
#
_entry.id   006e6cb6611a14b5993bd6708a56b448
#
_cell.length_a   1.000
_cell.length_b   1.000
_cell.length_c   1.000
_cell.angle_alpha   90.00
_cell.angle_beta   90.00
_cell.angle_gamma   90.00
#
_symmetry.space_group_name_H-M   'P 1'
#
loop_
_entity.id
_entity.type
_entity.pdbx_description
1 polymer ?
#
loop_
_entity_poly.entity_id
_entity_poly.type
_entity_poly.pdbx_seq_one_letter_code
_entity_poly.pdbx_strand_id
1 'polypeptide(L)'
;MIFDHIRNRICAILGGLGILVTGCTKTKYVWSTEEEYFKVPIWKEHVKKFKKIKAQPHTVKLFIGDSITEGFDLNRHLNMDSLVNMGISGDVTSGILKRLYLVEKLQPKKIFIMIGINDIRLKIPMERIQSQYAQIIQSLKLSCPDAEIYVQSVLPARGIDGTDMTNEVVAKSVRELNHFLEKQCVELNVHFLYLYPLFEEPKDFLRQEYTYDGIHLCDEGYRFWSEQILHLLTD
;
A
#
# COMPACT_ATOMS: atom_id res chain seq x y z
N MET A 1 -11.95 14.87 -13.88
CA MET A 1 -11.28 16.21 -14.02
C MET A 1 -10.21 16.51 -12.95
N ILE A 2 -10.27 15.99 -11.74
CA ILE A 2 -9.22 16.22 -10.71
C ILE A 2 -7.98 15.34 -10.95
N PHE A 3 -8.16 14.13 -11.49
CA PHE A 3 -7.07 13.20 -11.82
C PHE A 3 -6.17 13.66 -12.98
N ASP A 4 -6.69 14.46 -13.92
CA ASP A 4 -5.88 14.99 -15.02
C ASP A 4 -4.95 16.13 -14.60
N HIS A 5 -5.23 16.82 -13.50
CA HIS A 5 -4.41 17.95 -13.03
C HIS A 5 -3.14 17.47 -12.29
N ILE A 6 -3.16 16.29 -11.68
CA ILE A 6 -1.98 15.68 -11.05
C ILE A 6 -1.04 15.10 -12.13
N ARG A 7 -1.61 14.65 -13.25
CA ARG A 7 -0.87 14.06 -14.37
C ARG A 7 0.08 15.01 -15.09
N ASN A 8 -0.22 16.32 -15.09
CA ASN A 8 0.55 17.32 -15.85
C ASN A 8 1.59 18.13 -15.05
N ARG A 9 1.64 18.02 -13.71
CA ARG A 9 2.62 18.77 -12.90
C ARG A 9 3.93 18.03 -12.59
N ILE A 10 4.02 16.73 -12.90
CA ILE A 10 5.22 15.91 -12.59
C ILE A 10 6.27 16.00 -13.71
N CYS A 11 5.95 16.58 -14.87
CA CYS A 11 6.87 16.67 -16.01
C CYS A 11 7.95 17.78 -15.93
N ALA A 12 8.01 18.60 -14.87
CA ALA A 12 8.79 19.84 -14.93
C ALA A 12 10.06 19.91 -14.07
N ILE A 13 10.39 18.94 -13.22
CA ILE A 13 11.58 19.06 -12.34
C ILE A 13 12.28 17.70 -12.21
N LEU A 14 13.24 17.39 -13.05
CA LEU A 14 14.40 16.52 -12.73
C LEU A 14 15.43 16.61 -13.86
N GLY A 15 16.35 17.60 -13.79
CA GLY A 15 17.62 17.58 -14.49
C GLY A 15 18.60 16.72 -13.69
N GLY A 16 19.13 15.66 -14.32
CA GLY A 16 20.21 14.88 -13.76
C GLY A 16 20.12 13.39 -14.13
N LEU A 17 20.74 13.02 -15.28
CA LEU A 17 21.01 11.65 -15.74
C LEU A 17 19.80 10.70 -15.82
N GLY A 18 19.11 10.77 -16.94
CA GLY A 18 18.12 9.81 -17.36
C GLY A 18 17.90 9.93 -18.87
N ILE A 19 17.95 8.85 -19.59
CA ILE A 19 17.73 8.76 -21.02
C ILE A 19 16.35 9.31 -21.36
N LEU A 20 16.28 10.42 -22.08
CA LEU A 20 15.08 10.98 -22.67
C LEU A 20 14.65 10.09 -23.86
N VAL A 21 13.58 9.33 -23.71
CA VAL A 21 12.85 8.75 -24.84
C VAL A 21 11.66 9.67 -25.11
N THR A 22 11.76 10.43 -26.19
CA THR A 22 10.69 11.28 -26.71
C THR A 22 9.65 10.44 -27.45
N GLY A 23 8.53 10.26 -26.85
CA GLY A 23 7.31 9.67 -27.37
C GLY A 23 6.32 9.62 -26.22
N CYS A 24 5.04 9.90 -26.42
CA CYS A 24 4.00 9.98 -25.39
C CYS A 24 4.00 8.74 -24.46
N THR A 25 5.04 8.61 -23.65
CA THR A 25 5.30 7.50 -22.73
C THR A 25 5.20 8.02 -21.31
N LYS A 26 4.27 7.47 -20.56
CA LYS A 26 4.20 7.60 -19.10
C LYS A 26 5.60 7.33 -18.53
N THR A 27 6.24 8.35 -17.96
CA THR A 27 7.54 8.21 -17.30
C THR A 27 7.32 7.26 -16.11
N LYS A 28 7.68 5.98 -16.28
CA LYS A 28 7.74 5.04 -15.18
C LYS A 28 8.97 5.39 -14.35
N TYR A 29 8.77 5.89 -13.15
CA TYR A 29 9.85 5.99 -12.18
C TYR A 29 10.25 4.58 -11.77
N VAL A 30 11.42 4.14 -12.17
CA VAL A 30 12.05 2.91 -11.70
C VAL A 30 13.04 3.31 -10.63
N TRP A 31 12.71 3.07 -9.39
CA TRP A 31 13.61 3.27 -8.25
C TRP A 31 14.60 2.11 -8.24
N SER A 32 15.88 2.40 -8.14
CA SER A 32 16.92 1.37 -8.08
C SER A 32 17.19 0.91 -6.65
N THR A 33 16.86 1.73 -5.65
CA THR A 33 17.06 1.41 -4.23
C THR A 33 15.99 2.05 -3.33
N GLU A 34 15.76 1.46 -2.13
CA GLU A 34 14.91 2.06 -1.09
C GLU A 34 15.37 3.46 -0.68
N GLU A 35 16.68 3.71 -0.64
CA GLU A 35 17.21 5.02 -0.25
C GLU A 35 16.85 6.12 -1.24
N GLU A 36 16.81 5.81 -2.52
CA GLU A 36 16.38 6.75 -3.55
C GLU A 36 14.90 7.09 -3.40
N TYR A 37 14.06 6.11 -3.07
CA TYR A 37 12.64 6.31 -2.82
C TYR A 37 12.39 7.38 -1.74
N PHE A 38 13.11 7.35 -0.61
CA PHE A 38 12.93 8.34 0.46
C PHE A 38 13.48 9.73 0.15
N LYS A 39 14.28 9.87 -0.91
CA LYS A 39 14.75 11.17 -1.36
C LYS A 39 13.73 11.91 -2.22
N VAL A 40 12.71 11.19 -2.76
CA VAL A 40 11.73 11.83 -3.63
C VAL A 40 10.84 12.81 -2.90
N PRO A 41 10.53 13.93 -3.55
CA PRO A 41 9.68 14.97 -2.95
C PRO A 41 8.32 14.46 -2.51
N ILE A 42 7.69 13.58 -3.30
CA ILE A 42 6.34 13.07 -3.04
C ILE A 42 6.22 12.37 -1.69
N TRP A 43 7.17 11.51 -1.31
CA TRP A 43 7.16 10.83 -0.01
C TRP A 43 7.24 11.84 1.14
N LYS A 44 8.16 12.80 1.03
CA LYS A 44 8.35 13.85 2.04
C LYS A 44 7.12 14.74 2.17
N GLU A 45 6.47 15.07 1.07
CA GLU A 45 5.24 15.88 1.05
C GLU A 45 4.08 15.15 1.75
N HIS A 46 3.90 13.85 1.48
CA HIS A 46 2.88 13.05 2.15
C HIS A 46 3.13 12.98 3.65
N VAL A 47 4.35 12.67 4.08
CA VAL A 47 4.72 12.67 5.51
C VAL A 47 4.46 14.03 6.15
N LYS A 48 4.74 15.14 5.45
CA LYS A 48 4.44 16.49 5.92
C LYS A 48 2.94 16.76 6.05
N LYS A 49 2.12 16.23 5.12
CA LYS A 49 0.65 16.31 5.21
C LYS A 49 0.14 15.50 6.40
N PHE A 50 0.62 14.26 6.56
CA PHE A 50 0.18 13.39 7.65
C PHE A 50 0.52 13.94 9.04
N LYS A 51 1.63 14.65 9.21
CA LYS A 51 1.97 15.37 10.46
C LYS A 51 0.92 16.38 10.90
N LYS A 52 0.12 16.89 9.97
CA LYS A 52 -0.92 17.89 10.22
C LYS A 52 -2.28 17.29 10.54
N ILE A 53 -2.46 15.98 10.36
CA ILE A 53 -3.72 15.32 10.68
C ILE A 53 -3.96 15.43 12.17
N LYS A 54 -5.16 15.92 12.50
CA LYS A 54 -5.68 15.98 13.86
C LYS A 54 -6.92 15.14 13.92
N ALA A 55 -6.99 14.24 14.88
CA ALA A 55 -8.14 13.40 15.12
C ALA A 55 -8.30 13.15 16.61
N GLN A 56 -9.50 12.77 17.03
CA GLN A 56 -9.69 12.30 18.39
C GLN A 56 -9.08 10.89 18.53
N PRO A 57 -8.28 10.63 19.57
CA PRO A 57 -7.76 9.29 19.83
C PRO A 57 -8.89 8.26 19.92
N HIS A 58 -8.61 7.02 19.53
CA HIS A 58 -9.55 5.87 19.60
C HIS A 58 -10.84 6.02 18.78
N THR A 59 -10.90 6.99 17.83
CA THR A 59 -12.03 7.10 16.88
C THR A 59 -11.63 6.78 15.45
N VAL A 60 -10.35 6.97 15.10
CA VAL A 60 -9.84 6.87 13.75
C VAL A 60 -9.80 5.43 13.27
N LYS A 61 -10.31 5.22 12.06
CA LYS A 61 -10.09 4.01 11.25
C LYS A 61 -9.02 4.36 10.20
N LEU A 62 -7.81 3.88 10.42
CA LEU A 62 -6.62 4.24 9.64
C LEU A 62 -6.34 3.21 8.56
N PHE A 63 -6.13 3.66 7.34
CA PHE A 63 -5.61 2.88 6.22
C PHE A 63 -4.17 3.31 5.95
N ILE A 64 -3.22 2.38 5.99
CA ILE A 64 -1.81 2.63 5.75
C ILE A 64 -1.25 1.63 4.74
N GLY A 65 -0.51 2.12 3.75
CA GLY A 65 0.02 1.29 2.66
C GLY A 65 0.68 2.11 1.56
N ASP A 66 0.68 1.57 0.36
CA ASP A 66 1.28 2.13 -0.84
C ASP A 66 0.26 2.86 -1.75
N SER A 67 0.50 2.83 -3.08
CA SER A 67 -0.36 3.46 -4.08
C SER A 67 -1.77 2.86 -4.13
N ILE A 68 -1.93 1.58 -3.83
CA ILE A 68 -3.25 0.93 -3.79
C ILE A 68 -4.06 1.53 -2.65
N THR A 69 -3.46 1.71 -1.49
CA THR A 69 -4.09 2.38 -0.35
C THR A 69 -4.30 3.87 -0.63
N GLU A 70 -3.30 4.58 -1.19
CA GLU A 70 -3.43 6.02 -1.51
C GLU A 70 -4.61 6.31 -2.44
N GLY A 71 -4.81 5.45 -3.45
CA GLY A 71 -5.91 5.59 -4.42
C GLY A 71 -7.29 5.30 -3.87
N PHE A 72 -7.41 4.76 -2.66
CA PHE A 72 -8.69 4.45 -2.05
C PHE A 72 -9.37 5.74 -1.55
N ASP A 73 -10.32 6.27 -2.34
CA ASP A 73 -11.17 7.38 -1.87
C ASP A 73 -12.15 6.86 -0.81
N LEU A 74 -11.70 6.91 0.45
CA LEU A 74 -12.46 6.38 1.59
C LEU A 74 -13.83 7.06 1.75
N ASN A 75 -13.91 8.36 1.48
CA ASN A 75 -15.19 9.10 1.61
C ASN A 75 -16.19 8.63 0.56
N ARG A 76 -15.75 8.44 -0.68
CA ARG A 76 -16.58 7.99 -1.78
C ARG A 76 -17.09 6.56 -1.59
N HIS A 77 -16.23 5.65 -1.17
CA HIS A 77 -16.54 4.22 -1.13
C HIS A 77 -17.10 3.73 0.21
N LEU A 78 -16.77 4.37 1.31
CA LEU A 78 -17.19 3.95 2.65
C LEU A 78 -18.20 4.91 3.28
N ASN A 79 -18.16 6.20 2.92
CA ASN A 79 -19.07 7.25 3.40
C ASN A 79 -19.28 7.22 4.93
N MET A 80 -18.19 7.18 5.67
CA MET A 80 -18.15 7.11 7.14
C MET A 80 -17.24 8.20 7.70
N ASP A 81 -17.50 8.59 8.96
CA ASP A 81 -16.65 9.53 9.68
C ASP A 81 -15.36 8.87 10.19
N SER A 82 -14.39 9.73 10.50
CA SER A 82 -13.13 9.37 11.14
C SER A 82 -12.25 8.39 10.34
N LEU A 83 -12.39 8.39 9.02
CA LEU A 83 -11.52 7.65 8.12
C LEU A 83 -10.26 8.47 7.80
N VAL A 84 -9.10 7.84 7.89
CA VAL A 84 -7.80 8.45 7.56
C VAL A 84 -7.05 7.56 6.59
N ASN A 85 -6.70 8.10 5.43
CA ASN A 85 -5.85 7.42 4.45
C ASN A 85 -4.41 7.95 4.57
N MET A 86 -3.48 7.04 4.87
CA MET A 86 -2.05 7.28 4.93
C MET A 86 -1.29 6.40 3.92
N GLY A 87 -1.88 6.10 2.76
CA GLY A 87 -1.19 5.52 1.62
C GLY A 87 -0.19 6.49 0.99
N ILE A 88 0.91 5.97 0.46
CA ILE A 88 1.89 6.74 -0.34
C ILE A 88 2.30 5.90 -1.54
N SER A 89 2.11 6.42 -2.75
CA SER A 89 2.49 5.75 -3.98
C SER A 89 3.96 5.33 -4.00
N GLY A 90 4.20 4.05 -4.30
CA GLY A 90 5.54 3.47 -4.35
C GLY A 90 6.11 3.10 -2.97
N ASP A 91 5.37 3.29 -1.87
CA ASP A 91 5.89 2.98 -0.53
C ASP A 91 6.22 1.50 -0.37
N VAL A 92 7.15 1.23 0.52
CA VAL A 92 7.70 -0.09 0.84
C VAL A 92 7.64 -0.33 2.35
N THR A 93 7.87 -1.56 2.79
CA THR A 93 7.84 -1.92 4.22
C THR A 93 8.75 -1.03 5.08
N SER A 94 9.96 -0.73 4.62
CA SER A 94 10.87 0.19 5.33
C SER A 94 10.36 1.63 5.39
N GLY A 95 9.54 2.06 4.41
CA GLY A 95 8.89 3.37 4.41
C GLY A 95 7.81 3.47 5.46
N ILE A 96 7.00 2.43 5.62
CA ILE A 96 6.04 2.33 6.71
C ILE A 96 6.75 2.46 8.06
N LEU A 97 7.84 1.69 8.29
CA LEU A 97 8.62 1.74 9.53
C LEU A 97 9.09 3.17 9.87
N LYS A 98 9.56 3.92 8.87
CA LYS A 98 10.04 5.31 9.06
C LYS A 98 8.94 6.28 9.46
N ARG A 99 7.66 5.95 9.28
CA ARG A 99 6.53 6.84 9.56
C ARG A 99 5.52 6.29 10.59
N LEU A 100 5.82 5.17 11.26
CA LEU A 100 4.95 4.59 12.31
C LEU A 100 4.68 5.57 13.46
N TYR A 101 5.61 6.45 13.80
CA TYR A 101 5.40 7.49 14.82
C TYR A 101 4.19 8.40 14.53
N LEU A 102 3.76 8.49 13.26
CA LEU A 102 2.56 9.23 12.87
C LEU A 102 1.29 8.47 13.25
N VAL A 103 1.33 7.14 13.18
CA VAL A 103 0.23 6.27 13.61
C VAL A 103 0.09 6.32 15.13
N GLU A 104 1.21 6.18 15.84
CA GLU A 104 1.27 6.34 17.29
C GLU A 104 0.65 7.65 17.76
N LYS A 105 0.96 8.76 17.09
CA LYS A 105 0.40 10.07 17.41
C LYS A 105 -1.13 10.14 17.26
N LEU A 106 -1.70 9.38 16.34
CA LEU A 106 -3.14 9.38 16.07
C LEU A 106 -3.93 8.51 17.04
N GLN A 107 -3.29 7.50 17.66
CA GLN A 107 -3.95 6.49 18.50
C GLN A 107 -5.25 5.98 17.86
N PRO A 108 -5.17 5.32 16.68
CA PRO A 108 -6.35 4.90 15.96
C PRO A 108 -7.10 3.78 16.70
N LYS A 109 -8.41 3.67 16.46
CA LYS A 109 -9.25 2.55 16.95
C LYS A 109 -9.01 1.30 16.11
N LYS A 110 -8.89 1.47 14.77
CA LYS A 110 -8.68 0.36 13.83
C LYS A 110 -7.57 0.75 12.85
N ILE A 111 -6.71 -0.21 12.51
CA ILE A 111 -5.61 -0.05 11.57
C ILE A 111 -5.72 -1.11 10.48
N PHE A 112 -5.88 -0.68 9.23
CA PHE A 112 -5.85 -1.53 8.04
C PHE A 112 -4.53 -1.31 7.32
N ILE A 113 -3.71 -2.35 7.19
CA ILE A 113 -2.40 -2.27 6.53
C ILE A 113 -2.32 -3.20 5.34
N MET A 114 -1.88 -2.67 4.19
CA MET A 114 -1.53 -3.42 2.98
C MET A 114 -0.27 -2.81 2.39
N ILE A 115 0.82 -3.59 2.31
CA ILE A 115 2.12 -3.17 1.78
C ILE A 115 2.91 -4.39 1.30
N GLY A 116 3.89 -4.23 0.42
CA GLY A 116 4.83 -5.27 0.03
C GLY A 116 4.95 -5.50 -1.46
N ILE A 117 3.99 -5.09 -2.28
CA ILE A 117 4.10 -5.26 -3.73
C ILE A 117 5.28 -4.50 -4.33
N ASN A 118 5.56 -3.30 -3.84
CA ASN A 118 6.70 -2.51 -4.31
C ASN A 118 8.02 -3.11 -3.84
N ASP A 119 8.09 -3.65 -2.63
CA ASP A 119 9.25 -4.39 -2.12
C ASP A 119 9.60 -5.55 -3.07
N ILE A 120 8.61 -6.38 -3.41
CA ILE A 120 8.76 -7.51 -4.34
C ILE A 120 9.25 -7.02 -5.71
N ARG A 121 8.63 -5.99 -6.27
CA ARG A 121 8.98 -5.44 -7.59
C ARG A 121 10.35 -4.77 -7.62
N LEU A 122 10.84 -4.27 -6.49
CA LEU A 122 12.21 -3.75 -6.28
C LEU A 122 13.20 -4.86 -5.95
N LYS A 123 12.77 -6.13 -5.93
CA LYS A 123 13.62 -7.28 -5.62
C LYS A 123 14.27 -7.21 -4.23
N ILE A 124 13.56 -6.60 -3.28
CA ILE A 124 14.01 -6.64 -1.88
C ILE A 124 13.95 -8.10 -1.42
N PRO A 125 15.00 -8.62 -0.77
CA PRO A 125 15.00 -10.01 -0.29
C PRO A 125 13.77 -10.32 0.57
N MET A 126 13.13 -11.46 0.33
CA MET A 126 11.89 -11.86 0.99
C MET A 126 12.02 -11.86 2.52
N GLU A 127 13.14 -12.37 3.04
CA GLU A 127 13.42 -12.41 4.48
C GLU A 127 13.46 -11.00 5.08
N ARG A 128 13.92 -10.01 4.30
CA ARG A 128 13.94 -8.61 4.74
C ARG A 128 12.52 -8.04 4.75
N ILE A 129 11.71 -8.32 3.74
CA ILE A 129 10.30 -7.88 3.69
C ILE A 129 9.54 -8.47 4.89
N GLN A 130 9.68 -9.77 5.12
CA GLN A 130 9.07 -10.48 6.23
C GLN A 130 9.50 -9.92 7.59
N SER A 131 10.80 -9.72 7.80
CA SER A 131 11.34 -9.13 9.04
C SER A 131 10.80 -7.72 9.28
N GLN A 132 10.78 -6.87 8.25
CA GLN A 132 10.25 -5.51 8.36
C GLN A 132 8.74 -5.50 8.63
N TYR A 133 7.99 -6.40 8.01
CA TYR A 133 6.55 -6.50 8.25
C TYR A 133 6.24 -6.97 9.68
N ALA A 134 6.98 -7.95 10.19
CA ALA A 134 6.87 -8.36 11.60
C ALA A 134 7.16 -7.20 12.56
N GLN A 135 8.20 -6.41 12.29
CA GLN A 135 8.54 -5.22 13.06
C GLN A 135 7.42 -4.17 13.02
N ILE A 136 6.77 -3.97 11.86
CA ILE A 136 5.63 -3.06 11.73
C ILE A 136 4.50 -3.50 12.66
N ILE A 137 4.08 -4.77 12.58
CA ILE A 137 2.97 -5.28 13.40
C ILE A 137 3.30 -5.19 14.89
N GLN A 138 4.50 -5.60 15.30
CA GLN A 138 4.95 -5.52 16.69
C GLN A 138 4.97 -4.07 17.19
N SER A 139 5.50 -3.13 16.39
CA SER A 139 5.55 -1.72 16.75
C SER A 139 4.15 -1.12 16.90
N LEU A 140 3.21 -1.47 16.00
CA LEU A 140 1.83 -1.02 16.09
C LEU A 140 1.13 -1.56 17.36
N LYS A 141 1.34 -2.82 17.70
CA LYS A 141 0.81 -3.40 18.94
C LYS A 141 1.33 -2.72 20.20
N LEU A 142 2.61 -2.34 20.20
CA LEU A 142 3.24 -1.68 21.35
C LEU A 142 2.79 -0.22 21.48
N SER A 143 2.71 0.50 20.35
CA SER A 143 2.43 1.93 20.36
C SER A 143 0.93 2.28 20.33
N CYS A 144 0.09 1.34 19.87
CA CYS A 144 -1.37 1.49 19.80
C CYS A 144 -2.06 0.24 20.41
N PRO A 145 -1.91 -0.02 21.72
CA PRO A 145 -2.34 -1.29 22.34
C PRO A 145 -3.85 -1.52 22.28
N ASP A 146 -4.63 -0.45 22.19
CA ASP A 146 -6.10 -0.51 22.12
C ASP A 146 -6.63 -0.59 20.69
N ALA A 147 -5.74 -0.58 19.67
CA ALA A 147 -6.13 -0.63 18.27
C ALA A 147 -6.39 -2.08 17.81
N GLU A 148 -7.47 -2.29 17.09
CA GLU A 148 -7.66 -3.50 16.30
C GLU A 148 -6.80 -3.40 15.01
N ILE A 149 -5.88 -4.35 14.82
CA ILE A 149 -4.97 -4.35 13.67
C ILE A 149 -5.43 -5.40 12.66
N TYR A 150 -5.69 -4.96 11.44
CA TYR A 150 -6.09 -5.77 10.29
C TYR A 150 -4.98 -5.74 9.24
N VAL A 151 -4.20 -6.83 9.16
CA VAL A 151 -3.21 -7.02 8.11
C VAL A 151 -3.92 -7.61 6.90
N GLN A 152 -3.94 -6.87 5.81
CA GLN A 152 -4.56 -7.32 4.57
C GLN A 152 -3.51 -8.01 3.70
N SER A 153 -3.89 -9.11 3.06
CA SER A 153 -3.02 -9.77 2.09
C SER A 153 -2.65 -8.81 0.96
N VAL A 154 -1.43 -8.91 0.46
CA VAL A 154 -1.03 -8.26 -0.79
C VAL A 154 -1.88 -8.85 -1.92
N LEU A 155 -2.44 -8.00 -2.78
CA LEU A 155 -3.31 -8.40 -3.88
C LEU A 155 -2.51 -9.05 -5.02
N PRO A 156 -3.16 -9.83 -5.90
CA PRO A 156 -2.54 -10.27 -7.15
C PRO A 156 -2.01 -9.07 -7.92
N ALA A 157 -0.86 -9.23 -8.57
CA ALA A 157 -0.26 -8.13 -9.29
C ALA A 157 0.54 -8.61 -10.50
N ARG A 158 0.51 -7.80 -11.56
CA ARG A 158 1.27 -8.01 -12.77
C ARG A 158 2.78 -7.85 -12.51
N GLY A 159 3.59 -8.64 -13.20
CA GLY A 159 5.04 -8.48 -13.28
C GLY A 159 5.48 -7.23 -14.03
N ILE A 160 6.78 -7.12 -14.30
CA ILE A 160 7.38 -6.00 -15.06
C ILE A 160 7.82 -6.54 -16.42
N ASP A 161 7.16 -6.09 -17.48
CA ASP A 161 7.45 -6.53 -18.85
C ASP A 161 8.93 -6.27 -19.22
N GLY A 162 9.53 -7.26 -19.90
CA GLY A 162 10.91 -7.17 -20.34
C GLY A 162 11.96 -7.32 -19.24
N THR A 163 11.57 -7.76 -18.06
CA THR A 163 12.46 -8.04 -16.92
C THR A 163 12.32 -9.48 -16.44
N ASP A 164 13.18 -9.89 -15.50
CA ASP A 164 13.07 -11.16 -14.77
C ASP A 164 11.96 -11.17 -13.71
N MET A 165 11.32 -10.04 -13.43
CA MET A 165 10.13 -9.93 -12.58
C MET A 165 8.88 -10.25 -13.42
N THR A 166 8.80 -11.49 -13.89
CA THR A 166 7.65 -12.01 -14.66
C THR A 166 6.40 -12.09 -13.78
N ASN A 167 5.23 -12.26 -14.40
CA ASN A 167 3.98 -12.47 -13.67
C ASN A 167 4.07 -13.64 -12.69
N GLU A 168 4.66 -14.75 -13.10
CA GLU A 168 4.85 -15.94 -12.27
C GLU A 168 5.75 -15.68 -11.06
N VAL A 169 6.86 -14.96 -11.27
CA VAL A 169 7.79 -14.59 -10.18
C VAL A 169 7.10 -13.70 -9.17
N VAL A 170 6.37 -12.68 -9.63
CA VAL A 170 5.63 -11.76 -8.74
C VAL A 170 4.54 -12.52 -7.99
N ALA A 171 3.72 -13.32 -8.68
CA ALA A 171 2.66 -14.09 -8.07
C ALA A 171 3.18 -15.07 -7.00
N LYS A 172 4.27 -15.79 -7.28
CA LYS A 172 4.93 -16.67 -6.31
C LYS A 172 5.37 -15.90 -5.07
N SER A 173 6.03 -14.76 -5.27
CA SER A 173 6.53 -13.93 -4.16
C SER A 173 5.39 -13.33 -3.33
N VAL A 174 4.28 -12.92 -3.98
CA VAL A 174 3.10 -12.42 -3.28
C VAL A 174 2.46 -13.53 -2.42
N ARG A 175 2.30 -14.74 -2.97
CA ARG A 175 1.76 -15.87 -2.20
C ARG A 175 2.66 -16.25 -1.02
N GLU A 176 3.98 -16.24 -1.22
CA GLU A 176 4.96 -16.51 -0.16
C GLU A 176 4.85 -15.48 0.97
N LEU A 177 4.76 -14.18 0.62
CA LEU A 177 4.57 -13.11 1.61
C LEU A 177 3.22 -13.26 2.33
N ASN A 178 2.14 -13.51 1.61
CA ASN A 178 0.80 -13.66 2.20
C ASN A 178 0.74 -14.84 3.18
N HIS A 179 1.38 -15.97 2.84
CA HIS A 179 1.46 -17.11 3.74
C HIS A 179 2.26 -16.80 5.03
N PHE A 180 3.35 -16.04 4.90
CA PHE A 180 4.08 -15.54 6.07
C PHE A 180 3.20 -14.62 6.93
N LEU A 181 2.49 -13.68 6.31
CA LEU A 181 1.62 -12.73 7.02
C LEU A 181 0.49 -13.43 7.79
N GLU A 182 -0.14 -14.45 7.19
CA GLU A 182 -1.16 -15.25 7.85
C GLU A 182 -0.63 -15.89 9.15
N LYS A 183 0.53 -16.55 9.08
CA LYS A 183 1.17 -17.14 10.27
C LYS A 183 1.55 -16.09 11.30
N GLN A 184 2.15 -15.00 10.84
CA GLN A 184 2.61 -13.93 11.73
C GLN A 184 1.46 -13.24 12.45
N CYS A 185 0.30 -13.11 11.81
CA CYS A 185 -0.90 -12.55 12.43
C CYS A 185 -1.43 -13.45 13.56
N VAL A 186 -1.39 -14.77 13.37
CA VAL A 186 -1.75 -15.73 14.42
C VAL A 186 -0.79 -15.61 15.60
N GLU A 187 0.53 -15.61 15.35
CA GLU A 187 1.54 -15.52 16.40
C GLU A 187 1.46 -14.22 17.19
N LEU A 188 1.17 -13.12 16.50
CA LEU A 188 1.09 -11.79 17.10
C LEU A 188 -0.33 -11.45 17.60
N ASN A 189 -1.31 -12.34 17.47
CA ASN A 189 -2.71 -12.12 17.84
C ASN A 189 -3.26 -10.80 17.24
N VAL A 190 -3.23 -10.70 15.90
CA VAL A 190 -3.85 -9.64 15.08
C VAL A 190 -4.67 -10.28 13.96
N HIS A 191 -5.55 -9.52 13.33
CA HIS A 191 -6.43 -10.04 12.29
C HIS A 191 -5.70 -10.11 10.93
N PHE A 192 -5.83 -11.25 10.23
CA PHE A 192 -5.42 -11.37 8.82
C PHE A 192 -6.65 -11.36 7.93
N LEU A 193 -6.68 -10.43 6.96
CA LEU A 193 -7.75 -10.35 5.96
C LEU A 193 -7.25 -10.90 4.63
N TYR A 194 -7.65 -12.12 4.29
CA TYR A 194 -7.20 -12.80 3.08
C TYR A 194 -8.00 -12.32 1.86
N LEU A 195 -7.70 -11.11 1.36
CA LEU A 195 -8.34 -10.51 0.20
C LEU A 195 -7.84 -11.10 -1.13
N TYR A 196 -6.61 -11.63 -1.16
CA TYR A 196 -5.97 -12.14 -2.38
C TYR A 196 -6.89 -13.00 -3.27
N PRO A 197 -7.54 -14.10 -2.77
CA PRO A 197 -8.36 -14.96 -3.61
C PRO A 197 -9.63 -14.29 -4.13
N LEU A 198 -10.10 -13.23 -3.47
CA LEU A 198 -11.28 -12.48 -3.91
C LEU A 198 -11.00 -11.62 -5.14
N PHE A 199 -9.73 -11.19 -5.28
CA PHE A 199 -9.24 -10.35 -6.37
C PHE A 199 -8.54 -11.13 -7.47
N GLU A 200 -8.31 -12.44 -7.27
CA GLU A 200 -7.58 -13.28 -8.20
C GLU A 200 -8.47 -13.81 -9.32
N GLU A 201 -7.96 -13.82 -10.56
CA GLU A 201 -8.47 -14.60 -11.67
C GLU A 201 -7.46 -15.73 -12.03
N PRO A 202 -7.84 -16.71 -12.88
CA PRO A 202 -6.95 -17.82 -13.25
C PRO A 202 -5.56 -17.34 -13.67
N LYS A 203 -4.51 -18.02 -13.19
CA LYS A 203 -3.07 -17.72 -13.40
C LYS A 203 -2.51 -16.59 -12.52
N ASP A 204 -3.07 -16.37 -11.33
CA ASP A 204 -2.58 -15.39 -10.34
C ASP A 204 -2.63 -13.93 -10.82
N PHE A 205 -3.52 -13.58 -11.73
CA PHE A 205 -3.70 -12.20 -12.15
C PHE A 205 -4.75 -11.48 -11.30
N LEU A 206 -4.58 -10.17 -11.17
CA LEU A 206 -5.64 -9.31 -10.67
C LEU A 206 -6.77 -9.26 -11.71
N ARG A 207 -8.01 -9.54 -11.28
CA ARG A 207 -9.19 -9.55 -12.16
C ARG A 207 -9.28 -8.27 -12.98
N GLN A 208 -9.50 -8.43 -14.29
CA GLN A 208 -9.50 -7.31 -15.23
C GLN A 208 -10.56 -6.26 -14.91
N GLU A 209 -11.71 -6.65 -14.39
CA GLU A 209 -12.78 -5.73 -13.98
C GLU A 209 -12.39 -4.85 -12.79
N TYR A 210 -11.37 -5.24 -12.01
CA TYR A 210 -10.95 -4.51 -10.81
C TYR A 210 -9.70 -3.66 -11.00
N THR A 211 -9.08 -3.68 -12.19
CA THR A 211 -7.82 -2.98 -12.42
C THR A 211 -7.78 -2.28 -13.77
N TYR A 212 -6.93 -1.25 -13.89
CA TYR A 212 -6.66 -0.60 -15.17
C TYR A 212 -5.26 -0.89 -15.72
N ASP A 213 -4.36 -1.46 -14.92
CA ASP A 213 -2.97 -1.74 -15.34
C ASP A 213 -2.40 -3.07 -14.80
N GLY A 214 -3.23 -3.87 -14.14
CA GLY A 214 -2.86 -5.15 -13.54
C GLY A 214 -2.20 -5.04 -12.16
N ILE A 215 -2.18 -3.85 -11.54
CA ILE A 215 -1.61 -3.58 -10.23
C ILE A 215 -2.54 -2.70 -9.39
N HIS A 216 -2.90 -1.53 -9.94
CA HIS A 216 -3.74 -0.57 -9.26
C HIS A 216 -5.22 -0.85 -9.51
N LEU A 217 -6.03 -0.62 -8.49
CA LEU A 217 -7.46 -0.82 -8.60
C LEU A 217 -8.12 0.32 -9.40
N CYS A 218 -9.12 -0.03 -10.20
CA CYS A 218 -10.09 0.90 -10.75
C CYS A 218 -11.20 1.18 -9.73
N ASP A 219 -12.16 2.04 -10.08
CA ASP A 219 -13.28 2.38 -9.21
C ASP A 219 -14.09 1.16 -8.75
N GLU A 220 -14.33 0.22 -9.66
CA GLU A 220 -15.03 -1.03 -9.37
C GLU A 220 -14.23 -1.90 -8.39
N GLY A 221 -12.90 -1.98 -8.53
CA GLY A 221 -12.03 -2.69 -7.59
C GLY A 221 -12.06 -2.07 -6.20
N TYR A 222 -12.07 -0.74 -6.08
CA TYR A 222 -12.21 -0.07 -4.78
C TYR A 222 -13.60 -0.25 -4.17
N ARG A 223 -14.66 -0.24 -4.99
CA ARG A 223 -16.01 -0.55 -4.53
C ARG A 223 -16.06 -1.98 -3.97
N PHE A 224 -15.54 -2.95 -4.71
CA PHE A 224 -15.49 -4.33 -4.25
C PHE A 224 -14.67 -4.48 -2.97
N TRP A 225 -13.50 -3.83 -2.86
CA TRP A 225 -12.70 -3.83 -1.63
C TRP A 225 -13.48 -3.26 -0.44
N SER A 226 -14.18 -2.15 -0.63
CA SER A 226 -14.98 -1.52 0.43
C SER A 226 -16.06 -2.47 0.96
N GLU A 227 -16.74 -3.22 0.09
CA GLU A 227 -17.76 -4.21 0.46
C GLU A 227 -17.17 -5.33 1.35
N GLN A 228 -15.93 -5.76 1.07
CA GLN A 228 -15.29 -6.82 1.85
C GLN A 228 -14.95 -6.39 3.28
N ILE A 229 -14.71 -5.11 3.52
CA ILE A 229 -14.22 -4.61 4.82
C ILE A 229 -15.26 -3.78 5.58
N LEU A 230 -16.39 -3.44 4.97
CA LEU A 230 -17.40 -2.54 5.56
C LEU A 230 -17.87 -3.01 6.94
N HIS A 231 -18.12 -4.31 7.10
CA HIS A 231 -18.56 -4.91 8.36
C HIS A 231 -17.54 -4.79 9.50
N LEU A 232 -16.26 -4.60 9.19
CA LEU A 232 -15.17 -4.40 10.14
C LEU A 232 -15.03 -2.94 10.59
N LEU A 233 -15.66 -2.02 9.88
CA LEU A 233 -15.60 -0.58 10.15
C LEU A 233 -16.74 -0.10 11.04
N THR A 234 -17.82 -0.87 11.13
CA THR A 234 -18.92 -0.63 12.06
C THR A 234 -18.56 -1.13 13.45
N ASP A 235 -18.97 -0.41 14.48
CA ASP A 235 -18.72 -0.75 15.89
C ASP A 235 -19.63 -1.89 16.37
#